data_b8b294ae99f8aad54545c74ef62cd5c0
#
_entry.id   b8b294ae99f8aad54545c74ef62cd5c0
#
_cell.length_a   1.000
_cell.length_b   1.000
_cell.length_c   1.000
_cell.angle_alpha   90.00
_cell.angle_beta   90.00
_cell.angle_gamma   90.00
#
_symmetry.space_group_name_H-M   'P 1'
#
loop_
_entity.id
_entity.type
_entity.pdbx_description
1 polymer ?
#
loop_
_entity_poly.entity_id
_entity_poly.type
_entity_poly.pdbx_seq_one_letter_code
_entity_poly.pdbx_strand_id
1 'polypeptide(L)'
;MKKVLFATTALIATASMAAADVRISGYGRFGLDYNDANDRAVNGISKTTITSRLRLQFDMSTETDSGVTFGARFRAQAESRDNVPGGAVFNGARFFASYQGFTVGVGNIIGAIENTPGLYLETRTAGTGIDGAGFVSVVTNVNNEYFNWDAYSSAGVGANGIEALYSSGGFTGHLSYSTDNGPISVDRFAAMLTYTFGDWTASISAQNSDIMWEDKVVVTVSGNIGDFGVRLAYADNDGIAKWGLYGNYDIGAASNILLWVTDEEAVSAADVAAGRGENRDGVAGSNNGEGTSYGIHYSYDLGGGASFETGYRRASNDNDTFQAGVYFSF
;
A
#
# COMPACT_ATOMS: atom_id res chain seq x y z
N MET A 1 -8.80 1.77 -28.62
CA MET A 1 -7.88 2.06 -27.51
C MET A 1 -8.72 2.18 -26.24
N LYS A 2 -8.77 1.14 -25.44
CA LYS A 2 -9.49 1.15 -24.14
C LYS A 2 -8.47 1.54 -23.10
N LYS A 3 -8.53 2.79 -22.62
CA LYS A 3 -7.76 3.26 -21.49
C LYS A 3 -8.17 2.44 -20.27
N VAL A 4 -7.27 1.68 -19.71
CA VAL A 4 -7.46 1.08 -18.38
C VAL A 4 -7.34 2.23 -17.40
N LEU A 5 -8.48 2.80 -17.02
CA LEU A 5 -8.56 3.76 -15.95
C LEU A 5 -8.29 2.99 -14.65
N PHE A 6 -7.20 3.30 -13.97
CA PHE A 6 -7.02 2.89 -12.59
C PHE A 6 -8.10 3.57 -11.75
N ALA A 7 -9.07 2.78 -11.33
CA ALA A 7 -10.12 3.24 -10.46
C ALA A 7 -9.57 3.42 -9.04
N THR A 8 -8.95 4.57 -8.77
CA THR A 8 -9.11 5.14 -7.45
C THR A 8 -10.60 5.20 -7.20
N THR A 9 -11.05 4.66 -6.09
CA THR A 9 -12.45 4.47 -5.70
C THR A 9 -13.24 5.77 -5.84
N ALA A 10 -13.69 6.09 -7.06
CA ALA A 10 -14.68 7.13 -7.29
C ALA A 10 -16.04 6.55 -6.88
N LEU A 11 -16.59 7.09 -5.81
CA LEU A 11 -17.96 6.86 -5.41
C LEU A 11 -18.86 7.37 -6.56
N ILE A 12 -19.43 6.47 -7.34
CA ILE A 12 -20.41 6.84 -8.37
C ILE A 12 -21.72 7.11 -7.63
N ALA A 13 -22.08 8.38 -7.53
CA ALA A 13 -23.41 8.79 -7.13
C ALA A 13 -24.38 8.54 -8.29
N THR A 14 -25.18 7.50 -8.20
CA THR A 14 -26.40 7.36 -9.01
C THR A 14 -27.59 7.73 -8.12
N ALA A 15 -28.22 8.85 -8.44
CA ALA A 15 -29.43 9.28 -7.76
C ALA A 15 -30.59 8.33 -8.09
N SER A 16 -31.01 7.53 -7.12
CA SER A 16 -32.41 7.01 -7.04
C SER A 16 -32.67 6.45 -5.64
N MET A 17 -33.64 7.07 -4.95
CA MET A 17 -34.37 6.61 -3.77
C MET A 17 -33.54 5.91 -2.68
N ALA A 18 -33.64 6.38 -1.46
CA ALA A 18 -32.98 5.90 -0.23
C ALA A 18 -33.10 4.37 0.00
N ALA A 19 -32.41 3.58 -0.80
CA ALA A 19 -32.20 2.17 -0.58
C ALA A 19 -30.77 2.00 -0.05
N ALA A 20 -30.62 1.35 1.09
CA ALA A 20 -29.30 0.93 1.56
C ALA A 20 -28.67 0.04 0.49
N ASP A 21 -27.50 0.44 0.00
CA ASP A 21 -26.73 -0.36 -0.95
C ASP A 21 -25.70 -1.20 -0.21
N VAL A 22 -25.63 -2.49 -0.55
CA VAL A 22 -24.63 -3.42 -0.03
C VAL A 22 -23.86 -3.99 -1.21
N ARG A 23 -22.62 -3.55 -1.38
CA ARG A 23 -21.73 -4.05 -2.41
C ARG A 23 -20.71 -5.00 -1.81
N ILE A 24 -20.59 -6.19 -2.40
CA ILE A 24 -19.52 -7.13 -2.12
C ILE A 24 -18.59 -7.11 -3.32
N SER A 25 -17.30 -6.94 -3.06
CA SER A 25 -16.22 -7.01 -4.05
C SER A 25 -15.04 -7.73 -3.45
N GLY A 26 -14.06 -8.07 -4.27
CA GLY A 26 -12.89 -8.74 -3.72
C GLY A 26 -11.90 -9.16 -4.77
N TYR A 27 -10.89 -9.88 -4.32
CA TYR A 27 -9.94 -10.55 -5.20
C TYR A 27 -9.44 -11.85 -4.59
N GLY A 28 -9.05 -12.77 -5.47
CA GLY A 28 -8.28 -13.94 -5.14
C GLY A 28 -6.92 -13.90 -5.83
N ARG A 29 -5.91 -14.51 -5.20
CA ARG A 29 -4.61 -14.77 -5.80
C ARG A 29 -4.04 -16.06 -5.28
N PHE A 30 -3.31 -16.78 -6.13
CA PHE A 30 -2.59 -18.01 -5.77
C PHE A 30 -1.40 -18.21 -6.71
N GLY A 31 -0.36 -18.83 -6.22
CA GLY A 31 0.83 -19.08 -7.03
C GLY A 31 1.99 -19.64 -6.23
N LEU A 32 3.16 -19.57 -6.86
CA LEU A 32 4.44 -19.92 -6.29
C LEU A 32 5.15 -18.67 -5.81
N ASP A 33 5.79 -18.78 -4.67
CA ASP A 33 6.65 -17.76 -4.07
C ASP A 33 8.01 -18.38 -3.74
N TYR A 34 9.07 -17.85 -4.34
CA TYR A 34 10.46 -18.19 -4.00
C TYR A 34 11.07 -17.03 -3.23
N ASN A 35 11.66 -17.32 -2.09
CA ASN A 35 12.36 -16.37 -1.26
C ASN A 35 13.68 -16.99 -0.77
N ASP A 36 14.81 -16.39 -1.15
CA ASP A 36 16.13 -16.93 -0.84
C ASP A 36 16.48 -16.88 0.66
N ALA A 37 15.89 -15.94 1.41
CA ALA A 37 16.04 -15.85 2.86
C ALA A 37 15.36 -16.99 3.63
N ASN A 38 14.49 -17.78 2.99
CA ASN A 38 13.87 -18.93 3.63
C ASN A 38 14.83 -20.11 3.67
N ASP A 39 14.90 -20.77 4.84
CA ASP A 39 15.61 -22.01 5.05
C ASP A 39 14.81 -22.88 6.02
N ARG A 40 14.40 -24.06 5.54
CA ARG A 40 13.59 -24.99 6.35
C ARG A 40 14.29 -25.41 7.65
N ALA A 41 15.61 -25.47 7.66
CA ALA A 41 16.37 -25.84 8.84
C ALA A 41 16.49 -24.68 9.86
N VAL A 42 16.40 -23.43 9.40
CA VAL A 42 16.58 -22.22 10.21
C VAL A 42 15.24 -21.64 10.65
N ASN A 43 14.33 -21.38 9.71
CA ASN A 43 13.06 -20.71 10.00
C ASN A 43 11.81 -21.59 9.75
N GLY A 44 12.00 -22.85 9.37
CA GLY A 44 10.90 -23.80 9.12
C GLY A 44 10.16 -23.58 7.80
N ILE A 45 10.60 -22.64 6.96
CA ILE A 45 9.95 -22.25 5.71
C ILE A 45 10.80 -22.72 4.52
N SER A 46 10.19 -23.33 3.53
CA SER A 46 10.88 -23.69 2.28
C SER A 46 11.19 -22.45 1.46
N LYS A 47 12.31 -22.45 0.72
CA LYS A 47 12.62 -21.39 -0.24
C LYS A 47 11.51 -21.21 -1.29
N THR A 48 10.87 -22.30 -1.68
CA THR A 48 9.70 -22.25 -2.57
C THR A 48 8.47 -22.69 -1.82
N THR A 49 7.44 -21.86 -1.81
CA THR A 49 6.15 -22.10 -1.16
C THR A 49 5.00 -21.93 -2.14
N ILE A 50 3.86 -22.54 -1.83
CA ILE A 50 2.58 -22.19 -2.44
C ILE A 50 1.93 -21.14 -1.56
N THR A 51 1.48 -20.04 -2.17
CA THR A 51 0.83 -18.96 -1.48
C THR A 51 -0.54 -18.68 -2.07
N SER A 52 -1.48 -18.30 -1.24
CA SER A 52 -2.83 -17.90 -1.66
C SER A 52 -3.39 -16.82 -0.74
N ARG A 53 -4.26 -15.97 -1.30
CA ARG A 53 -5.06 -15.01 -0.57
C ARG A 53 -6.42 -14.84 -1.21
N LEU A 54 -7.45 -14.79 -0.39
CA LEU A 54 -8.80 -14.36 -0.77
C LEU A 54 -9.16 -13.18 0.12
N ARG A 55 -9.56 -12.05 -0.48
CA ARG A 55 -10.08 -10.89 0.23
C ARG A 55 -11.48 -10.55 -0.27
N LEU A 56 -12.40 -10.41 0.67
CA LEU A 56 -13.74 -9.87 0.44
C LEU A 56 -13.81 -8.48 1.08
N GLN A 57 -14.44 -7.54 0.39
CA GLN A 57 -14.74 -6.21 0.88
C GLN A 57 -16.24 -5.98 0.83
N PHE A 58 -16.78 -5.51 1.94
CA PHE A 58 -18.18 -5.17 2.12
C PHE A 58 -18.28 -3.65 2.26
N ASP A 59 -18.92 -3.02 1.29
CA ASP A 59 -19.24 -1.60 1.28
C ASP A 59 -20.75 -1.45 1.44
N MET A 60 -21.16 -0.69 2.45
CA MET A 60 -22.56 -0.43 2.75
C MET A 60 -22.78 1.08 2.76
N SER A 61 -23.84 1.57 2.17
CA SER A 61 -24.18 2.98 2.21
C SER A 61 -25.68 3.22 2.14
N THR A 62 -26.06 4.39 2.66
CA THR A 62 -27.43 4.94 2.52
C THR A 62 -27.33 6.45 2.37
N GLU A 63 -28.20 7.02 1.54
CA GLU A 63 -28.27 8.46 1.34
C GLU A 63 -29.53 9.01 2.02
N THR A 64 -29.39 10.15 2.69
CA THR A 64 -30.51 10.88 3.28
C THR A 64 -31.21 11.73 2.24
N ASP A 65 -32.44 12.17 2.53
CA ASP A 65 -33.22 13.09 1.67
C ASP A 65 -32.47 14.44 1.43
N SER A 66 -31.53 14.80 2.29
CA SER A 66 -30.67 15.99 2.15
C SER A 66 -29.40 15.76 1.32
N GLY A 67 -29.21 14.55 0.78
CA GLY A 67 -28.05 14.21 -0.04
C GLY A 67 -26.79 13.84 0.74
N VAL A 68 -26.86 13.66 2.07
CA VAL A 68 -25.74 13.15 2.87
C VAL A 68 -25.70 11.63 2.76
N THR A 69 -24.58 11.08 2.34
CA THR A 69 -24.34 9.63 2.32
C THR A 69 -23.64 9.20 3.60
N PHE A 70 -24.23 8.25 4.32
CA PHE A 70 -23.57 7.52 5.40
C PHE A 70 -23.19 6.14 4.91
N GLY A 71 -22.04 5.63 5.36
CA GLY A 71 -21.63 4.29 4.99
C GLY A 71 -20.65 3.66 5.95
N ALA A 72 -20.39 2.38 5.69
CA ALA A 72 -19.41 1.59 6.40
C ALA A 72 -18.69 0.66 5.43
N ARG A 73 -17.42 0.36 5.73
CA ARG A 73 -16.60 -0.63 5.03
C ARG A 73 -15.94 -1.55 6.03
N PHE A 74 -15.92 -2.83 5.71
CA PHE A 74 -15.03 -3.79 6.36
C PHE A 74 -14.56 -4.85 5.37
N ARG A 75 -13.55 -5.63 5.74
CA ARG A 75 -12.97 -6.70 4.94
C ARG A 75 -12.93 -8.02 5.69
N ALA A 76 -13.01 -9.12 4.95
CA ALA A 76 -12.62 -10.45 5.39
C ALA A 76 -11.46 -10.92 4.53
N GLN A 77 -10.35 -11.33 5.13
CA GLN A 77 -9.18 -11.81 4.42
C GLN A 77 -8.78 -13.18 4.94
N ALA A 78 -8.67 -14.15 4.02
CA ALA A 78 -8.09 -15.45 4.27
C ALA A 78 -6.81 -15.59 3.45
N GLU A 79 -5.73 -16.04 4.07
CA GLU A 79 -4.47 -16.30 3.38
C GLU A 79 -3.79 -17.55 3.91
N SER A 80 -3.00 -18.19 3.07
CA SER A 80 -2.25 -19.37 3.39
C SER A 80 -0.92 -19.38 2.66
N ARG A 81 0.12 -19.86 3.33
CA ARG A 81 1.46 -20.08 2.80
C ARG A 81 2.17 -21.15 3.66
N ASP A 82 3.33 -21.61 3.22
CA ASP A 82 4.09 -22.63 3.97
C ASP A 82 4.41 -22.14 5.39
N ASN A 83 4.32 -23.05 6.34
CA ASN A 83 4.52 -22.81 7.79
C ASN A 83 3.62 -21.68 8.40
N VAL A 84 2.61 -21.24 7.68
CA VAL A 84 1.60 -20.30 8.19
C VAL A 84 0.24 -20.95 8.01
N PRO A 85 -0.45 -21.32 9.10
CA PRO A 85 -1.79 -21.89 9.01
C PRO A 85 -2.74 -20.96 8.26
N GLY A 86 -3.60 -21.55 7.45
CA GLY A 86 -4.70 -20.81 6.82
C GLY A 86 -5.58 -20.18 7.89
N GLY A 87 -5.87 -18.89 7.74
CA GLY A 87 -6.70 -18.13 8.64
C GLY A 87 -7.67 -17.25 7.89
N ALA A 88 -8.82 -16.96 8.47
CA ALA A 88 -9.77 -15.99 7.97
C ALA A 88 -10.12 -15.02 9.09
N VAL A 89 -9.87 -13.74 8.88
CA VAL A 89 -10.11 -12.69 9.88
C VAL A 89 -10.91 -11.55 9.27
N PHE A 90 -11.74 -10.92 10.08
CA PHE A 90 -12.37 -9.65 9.78
C PHE A 90 -11.50 -8.52 10.31
N ASN A 91 -11.52 -7.38 9.61
CA ASN A 91 -10.88 -6.18 10.10
C ASN A 91 -11.85 -5.27 10.86
N GLY A 92 -11.33 -4.22 11.51
CA GLY A 92 -12.12 -3.14 12.07
C GLY A 92 -12.89 -2.39 10.99
N ALA A 93 -14.11 -1.98 11.29
CA ALA A 93 -14.93 -1.22 10.35
C ALA A 93 -14.45 0.24 10.26
N ARG A 94 -14.55 0.80 9.05
CA ARG A 94 -14.51 2.23 8.79
C ARG A 94 -15.93 2.74 8.55
N PHE A 95 -16.37 3.71 9.31
CA PHE A 95 -17.61 4.44 9.07
C PHE A 95 -17.32 5.78 8.43
N PHE A 96 -18.23 6.29 7.61
CA PHE A 96 -18.05 7.59 6.97
C PHE A 96 -19.37 8.31 6.72
N ALA A 97 -19.27 9.63 6.61
CA ALA A 97 -20.31 10.51 6.10
C ALA A 97 -19.72 11.36 4.97
N SER A 98 -20.42 11.44 3.84
CA SER A 98 -19.98 12.20 2.66
C SER A 98 -21.05 13.16 2.17
N TYR A 99 -20.61 14.35 1.75
CA TYR A 99 -21.45 15.37 1.14
C TYR A 99 -20.62 16.29 0.24
N GLN A 100 -21.04 16.47 -1.02
CA GLN A 100 -20.45 17.42 -1.98
C GLN A 100 -18.90 17.40 -2.04
N GLY A 101 -18.30 16.22 -2.17
CA GLY A 101 -16.85 16.06 -2.26
C GLY A 101 -16.13 16.04 -0.92
N PHE A 102 -16.80 16.31 0.19
CA PHE A 102 -16.27 16.22 1.53
C PHE A 102 -16.66 14.88 2.17
N THR A 103 -15.71 14.22 2.83
CA THR A 103 -15.94 12.97 3.55
C THR A 103 -15.25 13.03 4.91
N VAL A 104 -15.97 12.66 5.96
CA VAL A 104 -15.40 12.38 7.28
C VAL A 104 -15.48 10.87 7.51
N GLY A 105 -14.38 10.26 7.93
CA GLY A 105 -14.30 8.84 8.27
C GLY A 105 -13.87 8.63 9.73
N VAL A 106 -14.31 7.54 10.34
CA VAL A 106 -13.91 7.14 11.70
C VAL A 106 -13.74 5.63 11.80
N GLY A 107 -12.94 5.19 12.75
CA GLY A 107 -12.64 3.78 13.02
C GLY A 107 -11.34 3.35 12.33
N ASN A 108 -11.35 2.23 11.61
CA ASN A 108 -10.20 1.77 10.82
C ASN A 108 -10.02 2.68 9.59
N ILE A 109 -9.38 3.82 9.81
CA ILE A 109 -9.22 4.89 8.80
C ILE A 109 -8.28 4.48 7.66
N ILE A 110 -8.35 5.20 6.54
CA ILE A 110 -7.43 5.00 5.41
C ILE A 110 -6.04 5.53 5.79
N GLY A 111 -5.99 6.72 6.39
CA GLY A 111 -4.75 7.43 6.69
C GLY A 111 -4.25 8.28 5.51
N ALA A 112 -3.74 9.48 5.82
CA ALA A 112 -3.35 10.42 4.77
C ALA A 112 -2.07 9.98 4.04
N ILE A 113 -1.11 9.36 4.73
CA ILE A 113 0.09 8.80 4.08
C ILE A 113 -0.30 7.65 3.15
N GLU A 114 -1.10 6.69 3.62
CA GLU A 114 -1.54 5.54 2.82
C GLU A 114 -2.30 5.95 1.55
N ASN A 115 -3.07 7.03 1.64
CA ASN A 115 -3.85 7.55 0.52
C ASN A 115 -3.02 8.38 -0.49
N THR A 116 -1.71 8.51 -0.29
CA THR A 116 -0.83 9.26 -1.20
C THR A 116 -0.69 8.53 -2.53
N PRO A 117 -1.15 9.12 -3.65
CA PRO A 117 -0.97 8.51 -4.97
C PRO A 117 0.51 8.29 -5.27
N GLY A 118 0.82 7.12 -5.80
CA GLY A 118 2.20 6.81 -6.18
C GLY A 118 3.09 6.32 -5.06
N LEU A 119 2.56 6.10 -3.86
CA LEU A 119 3.31 5.56 -2.74
C LEU A 119 3.81 4.13 -2.98
N TYR A 120 3.00 3.32 -3.63
CA TYR A 120 3.28 1.90 -3.92
C TYR A 120 3.44 1.63 -5.41
N LEU A 121 4.11 0.53 -5.72
CA LEU A 121 4.00 -0.09 -7.03
C LEU A 121 2.55 -0.58 -7.25
N GLU A 122 1.99 -0.23 -8.37
CA GLU A 122 0.70 -0.75 -8.81
C GLU A 122 0.87 -2.11 -9.46
N THR A 123 1.32 -3.09 -8.68
CA THR A 123 1.46 -4.47 -9.13
C THR A 123 0.50 -5.37 -8.39
N ARG A 124 0.13 -6.46 -9.05
CA ARG A 124 -0.68 -7.54 -8.50
C ARG A 124 0.12 -8.81 -8.66
N THR A 125 0.69 -9.30 -7.61
CA THR A 125 1.40 -10.57 -7.67
C THR A 125 0.54 -11.69 -7.14
N ALA A 126 0.67 -12.86 -7.72
CA ALA A 126 0.02 -14.06 -7.21
C ALA A 126 0.64 -14.56 -5.92
N GLY A 127 1.86 -14.14 -5.65
CA GLY A 127 2.57 -14.45 -4.43
C GLY A 127 2.40 -13.43 -3.33
N THR A 128 3.13 -13.59 -2.25
CA THR A 128 3.15 -12.67 -1.10
C THR A 128 4.16 -11.54 -1.26
N GLY A 129 4.82 -11.46 -2.37
CA GLY A 129 6.00 -10.68 -2.56
C GLY A 129 5.80 -9.21 -2.84
N ILE A 130 5.87 -8.78 -4.09
CA ILE A 130 5.91 -7.36 -4.46
C ILE A 130 4.73 -6.59 -3.86
N ASP A 131 3.56 -7.21 -3.85
CA ASP A 131 2.36 -6.68 -3.20
C ASP A 131 2.43 -6.86 -1.67
N GLY A 132 3.16 -6.08 -0.98
CA GLY A 132 3.33 -6.11 0.46
C GLY A 132 4.79 -6.19 0.92
N ALA A 133 5.73 -6.10 0.01
CA ALA A 133 7.11 -5.93 0.38
C ALA A 133 7.38 -4.47 0.74
N GLY A 134 7.76 -4.23 1.97
CA GLY A 134 7.97 -2.91 2.50
C GLY A 134 8.93 -2.05 1.68
N PHE A 135 10.00 -2.62 1.19
CA PHE A 135 11.02 -1.88 0.45
C PHE A 135 10.63 -1.41 -0.95
N VAL A 136 9.46 -1.77 -1.47
CA VAL A 136 8.95 -1.23 -2.75
C VAL A 136 8.16 0.06 -2.57
N SER A 137 8.07 0.58 -1.37
CA SER A 137 7.53 1.89 -1.04
C SER A 137 8.62 2.77 -0.45
N VAL A 138 8.52 4.08 -0.62
CA VAL A 138 9.47 5.03 -0.02
C VAL A 138 9.25 5.26 1.47
N VAL A 139 8.15 4.77 2.03
CA VAL A 139 7.79 4.91 3.46
C VAL A 139 7.97 3.62 4.27
N THR A 140 8.58 2.60 3.70
CA THR A 140 8.92 1.34 4.37
C THR A 140 10.34 0.92 4.04
N ASN A 141 10.91 0.02 4.83
CA ASN A 141 12.23 -0.55 4.59
C ASN A 141 12.19 -2.07 4.36
N VAL A 142 13.34 -2.65 4.05
CA VAL A 142 13.50 -4.09 3.76
C VAL A 142 13.09 -4.95 4.96
N ASN A 143 13.39 -4.51 6.17
CA ASN A 143 13.07 -5.26 7.39
C ASN A 143 11.65 -5.00 7.90
N ASN A 144 10.97 -3.99 7.37
CA ASN A 144 9.61 -3.58 7.77
C ASN A 144 9.49 -3.30 9.28
N GLU A 145 10.52 -2.68 9.87
CA GLU A 145 10.63 -2.49 11.32
C GLU A 145 10.28 -1.10 11.82
N TYR A 146 10.36 -0.09 10.97
CA TYR A 146 10.04 1.30 11.29
C TYR A 146 9.43 2.00 10.09
N PHE A 147 9.20 3.30 10.15
CA PHE A 147 8.48 4.07 9.15
C PHE A 147 6.97 3.79 9.13
N ASN A 148 6.39 3.41 10.26
CA ASN A 148 4.97 3.11 10.33
C ASN A 148 4.09 4.34 10.01
N TRP A 149 2.91 4.08 9.55
CA TRP A 149 1.86 5.06 9.27
C TRP A 149 0.49 4.41 9.40
N ASP A 150 -0.55 5.24 9.49
CA ASP A 150 -1.91 4.72 9.49
C ASP A 150 -2.32 4.23 8.10
N ALA A 151 -2.85 3.02 8.05
CA ALA A 151 -3.35 2.40 6.84
C ALA A 151 -4.64 1.63 7.14
N TYR A 152 -5.51 1.52 6.14
CA TYR A 152 -6.70 0.68 6.24
C TYR A 152 -6.29 -0.79 6.34
N SER A 153 -6.23 -1.30 7.55
CA SER A 153 -5.88 -2.69 7.81
C SER A 153 -6.89 -3.64 7.16
N SER A 154 -6.42 -4.72 6.54
CA SER A 154 -7.26 -5.77 5.98
C SER A 154 -7.47 -6.96 6.93
N ALA A 155 -6.75 -6.97 8.06
CA ALA A 155 -6.86 -7.95 9.14
C ALA A 155 -6.59 -7.24 10.47
N GLY A 156 -7.33 -7.62 11.51
CA GLY A 156 -7.23 -6.97 12.83
C GLY A 156 -8.00 -5.64 12.90
N VAL A 157 -7.83 -4.93 14.01
CA VAL A 157 -8.66 -3.76 14.35
C VAL A 157 -8.36 -2.53 13.50
N GLY A 158 -7.13 -2.39 12.98
CA GLY A 158 -6.67 -1.20 12.26
C GLY A 158 -6.45 0.01 13.16
N ALA A 159 -6.10 1.14 12.55
CA ALA A 159 -5.95 2.40 13.24
C ALA A 159 -7.32 2.95 13.66
N ASN A 160 -7.52 3.16 14.96
CA ASN A 160 -8.75 3.75 15.47
C ASN A 160 -8.62 5.28 15.45
N GLY A 161 -9.04 5.88 14.34
CA GLY A 161 -8.81 7.29 14.08
C GLY A 161 -10.03 8.02 13.52
N ILE A 162 -9.78 9.27 13.17
CA ILE A 162 -10.68 10.14 12.43
C ILE A 162 -9.94 10.70 11.22
N GLU A 163 -10.64 10.84 10.11
CA GLU A 163 -10.08 11.42 8.89
C GLU A 163 -11.08 12.32 8.18
N ALA A 164 -10.55 13.30 7.43
CA ALA A 164 -11.32 14.22 6.62
C ALA A 164 -10.71 14.33 5.23
N LEU A 165 -11.50 14.07 4.19
CA LEU A 165 -11.11 14.15 2.79
C LEU A 165 -11.96 15.19 2.08
N TYR A 166 -11.34 15.92 1.16
CA TYR A 166 -12.03 16.80 0.24
C TYR A 166 -11.42 16.74 -1.14
N SER A 167 -12.28 16.60 -2.16
CA SER A 167 -11.86 16.55 -3.55
C SER A 167 -12.66 17.52 -4.40
N SER A 168 -11.99 18.36 -5.18
CA SER A 168 -12.59 19.30 -6.11
C SER A 168 -11.60 19.76 -7.18
N GLY A 169 -12.01 19.77 -8.44
CA GLY A 169 -11.26 20.39 -9.55
C GLY A 169 -9.83 19.86 -9.75
N GLY A 170 -9.60 18.55 -9.56
CA GLY A 170 -8.29 17.92 -9.65
C GLY A 170 -7.49 17.97 -8.35
N PHE A 171 -7.91 18.74 -7.34
CA PHE A 171 -7.33 18.73 -6.00
C PHE A 171 -7.97 17.68 -5.11
N THR A 172 -7.16 17.03 -4.29
CA THR A 172 -7.60 16.19 -3.18
C THR A 172 -6.77 16.52 -1.95
N GLY A 173 -7.43 16.86 -0.84
CA GLY A 173 -6.84 17.02 0.47
C GLY A 173 -7.30 15.90 1.40
N HIS A 174 -6.42 15.40 2.26
CA HIS A 174 -6.73 14.40 3.27
C HIS A 174 -6.00 14.73 4.56
N LEU A 175 -6.73 14.78 5.67
CA LEU A 175 -6.20 14.89 7.03
C LEU A 175 -6.58 13.64 7.80
N SER A 176 -5.68 13.08 8.58
CA SER A 176 -5.97 11.94 9.44
C SER A 176 -5.30 12.11 10.82
N TYR A 177 -5.97 11.60 11.83
CA TYR A 177 -5.47 11.52 13.20
C TYR A 177 -5.88 10.18 13.79
N SER A 178 -4.95 9.50 14.41
CA SER A 178 -5.21 8.29 15.18
C SER A 178 -4.54 8.36 16.55
N THR A 179 -5.12 7.63 17.51
CA THR A 179 -4.54 7.46 18.82
C THR A 179 -4.64 6.00 19.22
N ASP A 180 -3.57 5.49 19.79
CA ASP A 180 -3.58 4.17 20.44
C ASP A 180 -3.82 4.39 21.93
N ASN A 181 -4.95 3.90 22.43
CA ASN A 181 -5.32 3.98 23.85
C ASN A 181 -4.72 2.83 24.68
N GLY A 182 -3.63 2.22 24.22
CA GLY A 182 -2.87 1.22 24.94
C GLY A 182 -2.08 1.80 26.13
N PRO A 183 -1.25 1.00 26.79
CA PRO A 183 -0.39 1.47 27.89
C PRO A 183 0.61 2.56 27.49
N ILE A 184 0.95 2.63 26.21
CA ILE A 184 1.75 3.70 25.61
C ILE A 184 0.85 4.30 24.53
N SER A 185 0.31 5.50 24.81
CA SER A 185 -0.46 6.22 23.79
C SER A 185 0.45 6.62 22.65
N VAL A 186 0.03 6.32 21.44
CA VAL A 186 0.75 6.71 20.21
C VAL A 186 -0.21 7.54 19.39
N ASP A 187 0.13 8.82 19.26
CA ASP A 187 -0.64 9.75 18.44
C ASP A 187 0.05 9.91 17.09
N ARG A 188 -0.72 9.80 15.99
CA ARG A 188 -0.28 10.11 14.63
C ARG A 188 -1.21 11.13 14.01
N PHE A 189 -0.64 12.20 13.52
CA PHE A 189 -1.31 13.19 12.70
C PHE A 189 -0.68 13.21 11.32
N ALA A 190 -1.48 13.08 10.26
CA ALA A 190 -0.98 13.13 8.90
C ALA A 190 -1.85 14.01 8.00
N ALA A 191 -1.22 14.59 6.98
CA ALA A 191 -1.86 15.40 5.96
C ALA A 191 -1.35 15.05 4.57
N MET A 192 -2.21 15.12 3.56
CA MET A 192 -1.87 14.93 2.15
C MET A 192 -2.56 16.00 1.30
N LEU A 193 -1.85 16.45 0.28
CA LEU A 193 -2.40 17.25 -0.81
C LEU A 193 -1.97 16.64 -2.14
N THR A 194 -2.93 16.46 -3.03
CA THR A 194 -2.72 15.92 -4.39
C THR A 194 -3.32 16.86 -5.41
N TYR A 195 -2.64 17.01 -6.55
CA TYR A 195 -3.15 17.71 -7.70
C TYR A 195 -2.95 16.89 -8.98
N THR A 196 -4.04 16.68 -9.71
CA THR A 196 -4.04 16.00 -11.01
C THR A 196 -4.23 17.02 -12.13
N PHE A 197 -3.33 17.04 -13.09
CA PHE A 197 -3.31 17.95 -14.24
C PHE A 197 -2.95 17.20 -15.51
N GLY A 198 -3.89 17.09 -16.42
CA GLY A 198 -3.73 16.23 -17.62
C GLY A 198 -3.51 14.77 -17.21
N ASP A 199 -2.45 14.17 -17.74
CA ASP A 199 -2.08 12.78 -17.44
C ASP A 199 -1.09 12.68 -16.27
N TRP A 200 -0.86 13.77 -15.52
CA TRP A 200 0.09 13.84 -14.41
C TRP A 200 -0.62 14.03 -13.07
N THR A 201 -0.07 13.40 -12.05
CA THR A 201 -0.48 13.58 -10.66
C THR A 201 0.75 13.88 -9.81
N ALA A 202 0.69 14.93 -9.02
CA ALA A 202 1.70 15.29 -8.03
C ALA A 202 1.08 15.28 -6.64
N SER A 203 1.80 14.77 -5.65
CA SER A 203 1.32 14.69 -4.27
C SER A 203 2.43 15.06 -3.29
N ILE A 204 2.02 15.65 -2.19
CA ILE A 204 2.85 15.84 -1.00
C ILE A 204 2.05 15.37 0.21
N SER A 205 2.70 14.64 1.09
CA SER A 205 2.11 14.24 2.37
C SER A 205 3.14 14.31 3.48
N ALA A 206 2.67 14.46 4.71
CA ALA A 206 3.51 14.51 5.89
C ALA A 206 2.80 13.85 7.06
N GLN A 207 3.57 13.26 7.96
CA GLN A 207 3.13 12.67 9.22
C GLN A 207 4.02 13.15 10.36
N ASN A 208 3.38 13.41 11.49
CA ASN A 208 4.03 13.56 12.79
C ASN A 208 3.52 12.46 13.73
N SER A 209 4.40 11.83 14.47
CA SER A 209 4.12 10.74 15.40
C SER A 209 4.87 10.91 16.71
N ASP A 210 4.34 10.37 17.78
CA ASP A 210 5.03 10.30 19.07
C ASP A 210 6.14 9.23 19.09
N ILE A 211 6.23 8.41 18.03
CA ILE A 211 7.22 7.34 17.92
C ILE A 211 8.36 7.75 16.98
N MET A 212 9.56 7.51 17.42
CA MET A 212 10.79 7.69 16.66
C MET A 212 10.74 6.88 15.34
N TRP A 213 11.27 7.45 14.27
CA TRP A 213 11.29 6.92 12.90
C TRP A 213 9.94 6.91 12.17
N GLU A 214 8.91 7.50 12.76
CA GLU A 214 7.59 7.56 12.12
C GLU A 214 7.24 8.92 11.54
N ASP A 215 7.95 10.00 11.91
CA ASP A 215 7.81 11.29 11.23
C ASP A 215 8.26 11.15 9.77
N LYS A 216 7.52 11.74 8.86
CA LYS A 216 7.87 11.68 7.44
C LYS A 216 7.30 12.79 6.61
N VAL A 217 8.01 13.12 5.55
CA VAL A 217 7.53 13.93 4.43
C VAL A 217 7.70 13.13 3.15
N VAL A 218 6.64 13.03 2.35
CA VAL A 218 6.62 12.26 1.11
C VAL A 218 6.22 13.14 -0.05
N VAL A 219 6.93 13.03 -1.16
CA VAL A 219 6.59 13.69 -2.42
C VAL A 219 6.53 12.63 -3.52
N THR A 220 5.46 12.65 -4.31
CA THR A 220 5.33 11.75 -5.47
C THR A 220 4.90 12.52 -6.71
N VAL A 221 5.41 12.10 -7.85
CA VAL A 221 4.96 12.57 -9.17
C VAL A 221 4.82 11.35 -10.07
N SER A 222 3.67 11.22 -10.73
CA SER A 222 3.41 10.13 -11.67
C SER A 222 2.66 10.63 -12.90
N GLY A 223 2.88 9.99 -14.03
CA GLY A 223 2.20 10.33 -15.27
C GLY A 223 2.67 9.47 -16.43
N ASN A 224 2.24 9.82 -17.64
CA ASN A 224 2.58 9.10 -18.85
C ASN A 224 3.42 9.96 -19.81
N ILE A 225 4.42 9.34 -20.43
CA ILE A 225 5.22 9.89 -21.51
C ILE A 225 5.03 8.97 -22.73
N GLY A 226 4.06 9.28 -23.57
CA GLY A 226 3.63 8.38 -24.64
C GLY A 226 3.06 7.08 -24.07
N ASP A 227 3.62 5.94 -24.44
CA ASP A 227 3.21 4.62 -24.00
C ASP A 227 3.89 4.18 -22.69
N PHE A 228 4.74 5.03 -22.12
CA PHE A 228 5.45 4.75 -20.87
C PHE A 228 4.77 5.43 -19.70
N GLY A 229 4.41 4.67 -18.68
CA GLY A 229 4.06 5.19 -17.37
C GLY A 229 5.33 5.41 -16.54
N VAL A 230 5.42 6.55 -15.86
CA VAL A 230 6.57 6.92 -15.02
C VAL A 230 6.10 7.40 -13.67
N ARG A 231 6.83 7.04 -12.63
CA ARG A 231 6.61 7.53 -11.26
C ARG A 231 7.95 7.79 -10.60
N LEU A 232 8.04 8.93 -9.93
CA LEU A 232 9.12 9.28 -9.02
C LEU A 232 8.50 9.51 -7.63
N ALA A 233 9.10 8.91 -6.62
CA ALA A 233 8.73 9.09 -5.23
C ALA A 233 9.98 9.39 -4.38
N TYR A 234 9.83 10.25 -3.39
CA TYR A 234 10.85 10.57 -2.41
C TYR A 234 10.20 10.70 -1.04
N ALA A 235 10.87 10.21 -0.03
CA ALA A 235 10.50 10.43 1.37
C ALA A 235 11.73 10.75 2.21
N ASP A 236 11.53 11.63 3.18
CA ASP A 236 12.36 11.75 4.36
C ASP A 236 11.60 11.09 5.52
N ASN A 237 12.12 10.01 6.05
CA ASN A 237 11.52 9.25 7.14
C ASN A 237 12.31 9.53 8.42
N ASP A 238 12.02 10.63 9.08
CA ASP A 238 12.67 11.08 10.31
C ASP A 238 14.21 11.19 10.17
N GLY A 239 14.66 11.76 9.04
CA GLY A 239 16.07 11.95 8.71
C GLY A 239 16.69 10.79 7.90
N ILE A 240 15.91 9.76 7.52
CA ILE A 240 16.37 8.71 6.61
C ILE A 240 15.70 8.93 5.25
N ALA A 241 16.48 9.39 4.28
CA ALA A 241 15.97 9.61 2.94
C ALA A 241 15.79 8.29 2.18
N LYS A 242 14.70 8.21 1.43
CA LYS A 242 14.46 7.13 0.47
C LYS A 242 13.85 7.68 -0.79
N TRP A 243 14.32 7.22 -1.94
CA TRP A 243 13.71 7.54 -3.21
C TRP A 243 13.36 6.28 -4.01
N GLY A 244 12.43 6.40 -4.95
CA GLY A 244 12.02 5.34 -5.85
C GLY A 244 11.70 5.86 -7.23
N LEU A 245 12.14 5.14 -8.25
CA LEU A 245 11.80 5.35 -9.64
C LEU A 245 11.11 4.09 -10.17
N TYR A 246 9.95 4.29 -10.79
CA TYR A 246 9.13 3.22 -11.36
C TYR A 246 8.79 3.56 -12.80
N GLY A 247 8.84 2.58 -13.67
CA GLY A 247 8.46 2.73 -15.06
C GLY A 247 7.70 1.50 -15.54
N ASN A 248 6.64 1.71 -16.32
CA ASN A 248 5.90 0.62 -16.93
C ASN A 248 5.67 0.88 -18.42
N TYR A 249 5.54 -0.21 -19.16
CA TYR A 249 5.29 -0.18 -20.60
C TYR A 249 4.29 -1.27 -20.99
N ASP A 250 3.27 -0.85 -21.75
CA ASP A 250 2.28 -1.77 -22.30
C ASP A 250 2.79 -2.42 -23.57
N ILE A 251 2.88 -3.76 -23.56
CA ILE A 251 3.29 -4.57 -24.73
C ILE A 251 2.00 -5.09 -25.40
N GLY A 252 1.51 -4.35 -26.36
CA GLY A 252 0.24 -4.64 -26.98
C GLY A 252 -0.95 -4.42 -26.03
N ALA A 253 -2.03 -5.20 -26.23
CA ALA A 253 -3.29 -4.95 -25.55
C ALA A 253 -3.44 -5.70 -24.21
N ALA A 254 -2.60 -6.69 -23.95
CA ALA A 254 -2.79 -7.61 -22.83
C ALA A 254 -1.59 -7.72 -21.89
N SER A 255 -0.44 -7.19 -22.25
CA SER A 255 0.80 -7.37 -21.48
C SER A 255 1.34 -6.04 -20.97
N ASN A 256 1.85 -6.04 -19.76
CA ASN A 256 2.56 -4.90 -19.18
C ASN A 256 3.87 -5.39 -18.53
N ILE A 257 4.94 -4.62 -18.71
CA ILE A 257 6.19 -4.77 -17.95
C ILE A 257 6.33 -3.55 -17.07
N LEU A 258 6.66 -3.78 -15.80
CA LEU A 258 7.03 -2.75 -14.83
C LEU A 258 8.45 -3.01 -14.35
N LEU A 259 9.25 -1.96 -14.32
CA LEU A 259 10.59 -1.91 -13.74
C LEU A 259 10.60 -0.90 -12.61
N TRP A 260 11.37 -1.19 -11.55
CA TRP A 260 11.50 -0.26 -10.45
C TRP A 260 12.87 -0.38 -9.79
N VAL A 261 13.28 0.71 -9.17
CA VAL A 261 14.44 0.81 -8.29
C VAL A 261 14.08 1.72 -7.12
N THR A 262 14.49 1.34 -5.92
CA THR A 262 14.44 2.18 -4.73
C THR A 262 15.82 2.20 -4.08
N ASP A 263 16.13 3.30 -3.41
CA ASP A 263 17.38 3.43 -2.66
C ASP A 263 17.08 4.13 -1.33
N GLU A 264 17.58 3.56 -0.26
CA GLU A 264 17.40 4.02 1.12
C GLU A 264 18.74 4.41 1.73
N GLU A 265 18.79 5.58 2.34
CA GLU A 265 19.97 6.08 3.01
C GLU A 265 20.20 5.35 4.33
N ALA A 266 21.47 5.17 4.68
CA ALA A 266 21.86 4.60 5.97
C ALA A 266 21.55 5.56 7.13
N VAL A 267 21.26 4.99 8.30
CA VAL A 267 21.13 5.77 9.53
C VAL A 267 22.44 6.47 9.84
N SER A 268 22.39 7.75 10.20
CA SER A 268 23.60 8.53 10.47
C SER A 268 24.40 7.97 11.64
N ALA A 269 25.73 8.12 11.60
CA ALA A 269 26.61 7.70 12.71
C ALA A 269 26.25 8.40 14.04
N ALA A 270 25.71 9.60 14.00
CA ALA A 270 25.24 10.33 15.18
C ALA A 270 23.99 9.70 15.79
N ASP A 271 23.07 9.24 14.96
CA ASP A 271 21.85 8.55 15.40
C ASP A 271 22.17 7.17 15.96
N VAL A 272 23.08 6.44 15.31
CA VAL A 272 23.60 5.16 15.84
C VAL A 272 24.21 5.36 17.23
N ALA A 273 25.04 6.39 17.40
CA ALA A 273 25.66 6.73 18.70
C ALA A 273 24.63 7.18 19.76
N ALA A 274 23.52 7.75 19.35
CA ALA A 274 22.42 8.14 20.24
C ALA A 274 21.47 6.97 20.59
N GLY A 275 21.78 5.74 20.12
CA GLY A 275 20.94 4.56 20.32
C GLY A 275 19.75 4.46 19.37
N ARG A 276 19.70 5.28 18.34
CA ARG A 276 18.77 5.21 17.23
C ARG A 276 19.38 4.32 16.15
N GLY A 277 19.71 3.07 16.50
CA GLY A 277 20.59 2.26 15.67
C GLY A 277 19.93 1.64 14.46
N GLU A 278 20.68 1.56 13.39
CA GLU A 278 20.40 0.71 12.25
C GLU A 278 20.45 -0.78 12.63
N ASN A 279 21.27 -1.15 13.60
CA ASN A 279 21.45 -2.52 14.09
C ASN A 279 20.31 -2.97 15.01
N ARG A 280 19.06 -2.81 14.58
CA ARG A 280 17.92 -3.32 15.35
C ARG A 280 17.91 -4.84 15.45
N ASP A 281 18.51 -5.54 14.49
CA ASP A 281 18.73 -6.97 14.52
C ASP A 281 19.92 -7.40 15.42
N GLY A 282 20.69 -6.45 15.92
CA GLY A 282 21.83 -6.70 16.78
C GLY A 282 23.07 -7.26 16.07
N VAL A 283 23.10 -7.28 14.75
CA VAL A 283 24.20 -7.78 13.93
C VAL A 283 25.00 -6.61 13.38
N ALA A 284 26.21 -6.43 13.89
CA ALA A 284 27.10 -5.36 13.42
C ALA A 284 27.42 -5.51 11.94
N GLY A 285 27.20 -4.45 11.17
CA GLY A 285 27.45 -4.41 9.73
C GLY A 285 26.40 -5.14 8.89
N SER A 286 25.22 -5.50 9.47
CA SER A 286 24.11 -5.97 8.68
C SER A 286 23.48 -4.83 7.89
N ASN A 287 22.93 -5.14 6.75
CA ASN A 287 22.13 -4.23 5.95
C ASN A 287 20.68 -4.23 6.47
N ASN A 288 20.31 -3.19 7.19
CA ASN A 288 19.00 -3.05 7.83
C ASN A 288 17.93 -2.38 6.94
N GLY A 289 18.20 -2.27 5.67
CA GLY A 289 17.27 -1.67 4.70
C GLY A 289 17.92 -0.59 3.86
N GLU A 290 19.07 -0.05 4.28
CA GLU A 290 19.83 0.90 3.48
C GLU A 290 20.34 0.27 2.17
N GLY A 291 20.51 1.12 1.16
CA GLY A 291 20.99 0.74 -0.16
C GLY A 291 19.89 0.47 -1.18
N THR A 292 20.33 -0.08 -2.29
CA THR A 292 19.50 -0.17 -3.51
C THR A 292 18.76 -1.49 -3.59
N SER A 293 17.44 -1.42 -3.79
CA SER A 293 16.58 -2.54 -4.14
C SER A 293 15.98 -2.34 -5.54
N TYR A 294 15.79 -3.37 -6.31
CA TYR A 294 15.22 -3.28 -7.66
C TYR A 294 14.44 -4.53 -8.06
N GLY A 295 13.63 -4.39 -9.10
CA GLY A 295 12.87 -5.52 -9.61
C GLY A 295 12.21 -5.28 -10.95
N ILE A 296 11.67 -6.36 -11.47
CA ILE A 296 10.88 -6.43 -12.70
C ILE A 296 9.60 -7.22 -12.43
N HIS A 297 8.51 -6.73 -12.99
CA HIS A 297 7.22 -7.40 -12.94
C HIS A 297 6.61 -7.47 -14.33
N TYR A 298 5.99 -8.59 -14.65
CA TYR A 298 5.23 -8.80 -15.89
C TYR A 298 3.82 -9.24 -15.55
N SER A 299 2.85 -8.63 -16.19
CA SER A 299 1.44 -9.04 -16.13
C SER A 299 0.88 -9.34 -17.51
N TYR A 300 -0.01 -10.32 -17.57
CA TYR A 300 -0.76 -10.69 -18.77
C TYR A 300 -2.24 -10.78 -18.45
N ASP A 301 -3.06 -9.96 -19.11
CA ASP A 301 -4.51 -9.96 -18.96
C ASP A 301 -5.11 -11.23 -19.60
N LEU A 302 -5.73 -12.05 -18.79
CA LEU A 302 -6.45 -13.28 -19.21
C LEU A 302 -7.92 -12.99 -19.55
N GLY A 303 -8.38 -11.74 -19.32
CA GLY A 303 -9.77 -11.34 -19.44
C GLY A 303 -10.61 -11.68 -18.22
N GLY A 304 -11.82 -11.10 -18.15
CA GLY A 304 -12.77 -11.36 -17.07
C GLY A 304 -12.32 -10.91 -15.69
N GLY A 305 -11.36 -9.98 -15.60
CA GLY A 305 -10.79 -9.53 -14.33
C GLY A 305 -9.68 -10.42 -13.78
N ALA A 306 -9.21 -11.39 -14.58
CA ALA A 306 -8.10 -12.27 -14.23
C ALA A 306 -6.81 -11.88 -14.96
N SER A 307 -5.66 -12.07 -14.32
CA SER A 307 -4.33 -11.88 -14.91
C SER A 307 -3.36 -12.97 -14.46
N PHE A 308 -2.39 -13.28 -15.32
CA PHE A 308 -1.17 -13.99 -14.93
C PHE A 308 -0.14 -12.94 -14.52
N GLU A 309 0.48 -13.14 -13.37
CA GLU A 309 1.44 -12.21 -12.78
C GLU A 309 2.73 -12.97 -12.47
N THR A 310 3.86 -12.36 -12.81
CA THR A 310 5.17 -12.89 -12.44
C THR A 310 6.15 -11.76 -12.22
N GLY A 311 7.11 -11.94 -11.31
CA GLY A 311 8.09 -10.92 -11.02
C GLY A 311 9.29 -11.44 -10.26
N TYR A 312 10.38 -10.70 -10.39
CA TYR A 312 11.63 -10.89 -9.66
C TYR A 312 12.01 -9.59 -8.99
N ARG A 313 12.58 -9.70 -7.81
CA ARG A 313 13.17 -8.57 -7.09
C ARG A 313 14.39 -8.99 -6.31
N ARG A 314 15.33 -8.05 -6.18
CA ARG A 314 16.45 -8.11 -5.26
C ARG A 314 16.34 -6.98 -4.27
N ALA A 315 16.33 -7.32 -3.00
CA ALA A 315 16.36 -6.36 -1.91
C ALA A 315 17.79 -5.93 -1.59
N SER A 316 17.94 -4.76 -0.97
CA SER A 316 19.25 -4.21 -0.58
C SER A 316 20.05 -5.12 0.36
N ASN A 317 19.41 -5.99 1.11
CA ASN A 317 20.04 -7.02 1.94
C ASN A 317 20.39 -8.31 1.19
N ASP A 318 20.52 -8.25 -0.13
CA ASP A 318 20.87 -9.37 -1.01
C ASP A 318 19.83 -10.49 -1.12
N ASN A 319 18.62 -10.29 -0.57
CA ASN A 319 17.56 -11.29 -0.66
C ASN A 319 16.89 -11.27 -2.04
N ASP A 320 16.91 -12.41 -2.72
CA ASP A 320 16.24 -12.63 -3.99
C ASP A 320 14.86 -13.23 -3.79
N THR A 321 13.86 -12.67 -4.48
CA THR A 321 12.49 -13.18 -4.47
C THR A 321 11.96 -13.29 -5.91
N PHE A 322 11.30 -14.39 -6.21
CA PHE A 322 10.61 -14.61 -7.47
C PHE A 322 9.21 -15.14 -7.23
N GLN A 323 8.25 -14.68 -8.01
CA GLN A 323 6.85 -15.08 -7.89
C GLN A 323 6.22 -15.32 -9.25
N ALA A 324 5.29 -16.28 -9.32
CA ALA A 324 4.46 -16.50 -10.49
C ALA A 324 3.10 -17.09 -10.08
N GLY A 325 2.02 -16.58 -10.66
CA GLY A 325 0.70 -17.11 -10.37
C GLY A 325 -0.43 -16.33 -11.04
N VAL A 326 -1.62 -16.47 -10.47
CA VAL A 326 -2.85 -15.86 -11.00
C VAL A 326 -3.46 -14.93 -9.95
N TYR A 327 -3.88 -13.78 -10.42
CA TYR A 327 -4.74 -12.82 -9.71
C TYR A 327 -6.08 -12.72 -10.43
N PHE A 328 -7.17 -12.59 -9.69
CA PHE A 328 -8.49 -12.30 -10.25
C PHE A 328 -9.33 -11.47 -9.28
N SER A 329 -10.14 -10.55 -9.82
CA SER A 329 -11.04 -9.67 -9.08
C SER A 329 -12.49 -9.90 -9.45
N PHE A 330 -13.42 -9.65 -8.53
CA PHE A 330 -14.86 -9.81 -8.72
C PHE A 330 -15.65 -8.79 -7.88
#